data_655e15935fddac4b22ef82f0dcbd9055
#
_entry.id   655e15935fddac4b22ef82f0dcbd9055
#
_cell.length_a   1.000
_cell.length_b   1.000
_cell.length_c   1.000
_cell.angle_alpha   90.00
_cell.angle_beta   90.00
_cell.angle_gamma   90.00
#
_symmetry.space_group_name_H-M   'P 1'
#
loop_
_entity.id
_entity.type
_entity.pdbx_description
1 polymer ?
#
loop_
_entity_poly.entity_id
_entity_poly.type
_entity_poly.pdbx_seq_one_letter_code
_entity_poly.pdbx_strand_id
1 'polypeptide(L)' 'MRELKLQKGEMIFECQACGTVVAYTDEDTTIEETYGGDKVKCIQCPHCGRHEQLFFLS' A
#
# COMPACT_ATOMS: atom_id res chain seq x y z
N MET A 1 -1.36 -9.26 3.55
CA MET A 1 -1.21 -8.13 4.48
C MET A 1 -1.56 -8.57 5.89
N ARG A 2 -0.77 -8.18 6.86
CA ARG A 2 -1.03 -8.54 8.25
C ARG A 2 -0.45 -7.48 9.18
N GLU A 3 -0.86 -7.53 10.44
CA GLU A 3 -0.51 -6.51 11.41
C GLU A 3 0.79 -6.83 12.12
N LEU A 4 1.66 -5.81 12.20
CA LEU A 4 2.77 -5.69 13.15
C LEU A 4 3.85 -6.75 13.17
N LYS A 5 3.87 -7.73 12.31
CA LYS A 5 4.98 -8.67 12.26
C LYS A 5 5.65 -8.62 10.90
N LEU A 6 6.79 -7.93 10.85
CA LEU A 6 7.57 -7.86 9.63
C LEU A 6 8.33 -9.16 9.44
N GLN A 7 8.17 -9.74 8.26
CA GLN A 7 9.04 -10.82 7.81
C GLN A 7 9.96 -10.27 6.74
N LYS A 8 10.97 -11.04 6.40
CA LYS A 8 11.92 -10.64 5.40
C LYS A 8 11.20 -10.32 4.08
N GLY A 9 11.43 -9.14 3.54
CA GLY A 9 10.82 -8.72 2.29
C GLY A 9 9.50 -7.98 2.44
N GLU A 10 9.01 -7.83 3.66
CA GLU A 10 7.78 -7.09 3.90
C GLU A 10 8.07 -5.63 4.25
N MET A 11 7.09 -4.78 3.97
CA MET A 11 7.17 -3.35 4.27
C MET A 11 6.00 -2.95 5.17
N ILE A 12 6.11 -1.77 5.78
CA ILE A 12 5.08 -1.29 6.69
C ILE A 12 4.25 -0.21 6.00
N PHE A 13 2.94 -0.32 6.13
CA PHE A 13 2.00 0.69 5.68
C PHE A 13 1.18 1.17 6.87
N GLU A 14 1.14 2.50 7.05
CA GLU A 14 0.31 3.10 8.09
C GLU A 14 -0.85 3.83 7.43
N CYS A 15 -2.06 3.43 7.77
CA CYS A 15 -3.27 4.08 7.25
C CYS A 15 -3.59 5.28 8.11
N GLN A 16 -3.57 6.47 7.52
CA GLN A 16 -3.82 7.69 8.28
C GLN A 16 -5.31 7.92 8.51
N ALA A 17 -6.16 7.20 7.81
CA ALA A 17 -7.60 7.35 7.99
C ALA A 17 -8.09 6.62 9.24
N CYS A 18 -7.59 5.43 9.50
CA CYS A 18 -8.02 4.65 10.66
C CYS A 18 -6.89 4.39 11.67
N GLY A 19 -5.67 4.78 11.35
CA GLY A 19 -4.53 4.62 12.24
C GLY A 19 -3.97 3.22 12.33
N THR A 20 -4.41 2.34 11.47
CA THR A 20 -3.94 0.95 11.49
C THR A 20 -2.58 0.84 10.81
N VAL A 21 -1.68 0.07 11.43
CA VAL A 21 -0.36 -0.21 10.86
C VAL A 21 -0.33 -1.68 10.47
N VAL A 22 0.03 -1.95 9.20
CA VAL A 22 0.05 -3.32 8.68
C VAL A 22 1.36 -3.57 7.94
N ALA A 23 1.76 -4.84 7.87
CA ALA A 23 2.87 -5.26 7.04
C ALA A 23 2.31 -5.72 5.69
N TYR A 24 3.01 -5.39 4.62
CA TYR A 24 2.54 -5.76 3.28
C TYR A 24 3.71 -6.15 2.39
N THR A 25 3.37 -6.84 1.30
CA THR A 25 4.33 -7.20 0.26
C THR A 25 3.86 -6.63 -1.07
N ASP A 26 4.66 -6.82 -2.12
CA ASP A 26 4.26 -6.35 -3.45
C ASP A 26 2.96 -6.98 -3.93
N GLU A 27 2.65 -8.19 -3.46
CA GLU A 27 1.40 -8.85 -3.83
C GLU A 27 0.17 -8.16 -3.27
N ASP A 28 0.35 -7.40 -2.20
CA ASP A 28 -0.74 -6.66 -1.58
C ASP A 28 -0.98 -5.30 -2.23
N THR A 29 -0.14 -4.93 -3.19
CA THR A 29 -0.24 -3.64 -3.86
C THR A 29 -0.75 -3.80 -5.27
N THR A 30 -1.23 -2.70 -5.84
CA THR A 30 -1.68 -2.66 -7.22
C THR A 30 -0.97 -1.52 -7.94
N ILE A 31 -0.83 -1.69 -9.26
CA ILE A 31 -0.23 -0.65 -10.10
C ILE A 31 -1.35 0.02 -10.87
N GLU A 32 -1.44 1.34 -10.76
CA GLU A 32 -2.43 2.11 -11.47
C GLU A 32 -1.75 3.10 -12.40
N GLU A 33 -2.38 3.35 -13.54
CA GLU A 33 -1.88 4.31 -14.50
C GLU A 33 -2.57 5.64 -14.29
N THR A 34 -1.78 6.71 -14.18
CA THR A 34 -2.33 8.03 -13.99
C THR A 34 -2.75 8.64 -15.32
N TYR A 35 -3.45 9.76 -15.23
CA TYR A 35 -3.93 10.46 -16.42
C TYR A 35 -2.79 10.89 -17.35
N GLY A 36 -1.63 11.18 -16.79
CA GLY A 36 -0.46 11.57 -17.55
C GLY A 36 0.35 10.41 -18.10
N GLY A 37 -0.10 9.18 -17.92
CA GLY A 37 0.63 8.01 -18.40
C GLY A 37 1.67 7.46 -17.42
N ASP A 38 1.78 8.06 -16.26
CA ASP A 38 2.68 7.58 -15.23
C ASP A 38 2.07 6.38 -14.49
N LYS A 39 2.93 5.54 -13.95
CA LYS A 39 2.47 4.42 -13.13
C LYS A 39 2.74 4.72 -11.68
N VAL A 40 1.77 4.41 -10.85
CA VAL A 40 1.88 4.61 -9.41
C VAL A 40 1.48 3.34 -8.67
N LYS A 41 2.23 3.03 -7.62
CA LYS A 41 1.93 1.87 -6.80
C LYS A 41 1.00 2.29 -5.68
N CYS A 42 -0.10 1.55 -5.52
CA CYS A 42 -1.13 1.86 -4.54
C CYS A 42 -1.40 0.66 -3.65
N ILE A 43 -1.92 0.94 -2.46
CA ILE A 43 -2.31 -0.09 -1.52
C ILE A 43 -3.68 0.27 -0.94
N GLN A 44 -4.46 -0.76 -0.60
CA GLN A 44 -5.76 -0.57 0.02
C GLN A 44 -5.71 -1.04 1.47
N CYS A 45 -6.15 -0.16 2.37
CA CYS A 45 -6.21 -0.50 3.79
C CYS A 45 -7.24 -1.61 4.01
N PRO A 46 -6.87 -2.70 4.72
CA PRO A 46 -7.80 -3.80 4.95
C PRO A 46 -8.90 -3.48 5.96
N HIS A 47 -8.74 -2.42 6.74
CA HIS A 47 -9.72 -2.07 7.76
C HIS A 47 -10.76 -1.08 7.27
N CYS A 48 -10.33 -0.01 6.62
CA CYS A 48 -11.26 1.02 6.16
C CYS A 48 -11.47 1.02 4.65
N GLY A 49 -10.67 0.27 3.92
CA GLY A 49 -10.81 0.17 2.47
C GLY A 49 -10.27 1.35 1.69
N ARG A 50 -9.57 2.27 2.35
CA ARG A 50 -9.05 3.45 1.67
C ARG A 50 -7.85 3.10 0.81
N HIS A 51 -7.82 3.64 -0.40
CA HIS A 51 -6.67 3.51 -1.30
C HIS A 51 -5.66 4.61 -1.03
N GLU A 52 -4.39 4.22 -0.96
CA GLU A 52 -3.30 5.16 -0.76
C GLU A 52 -2.26 4.95 -1.85
N GLN A 53 -1.72 6.05 -2.36
CA GLN A 53 -0.61 6.00 -3.30
C GLN A 53 0.70 5.91 -2.52
N LEU A 54 1.51 4.92 -2.85
CA LEU A 54 2.77 4.71 -2.15
C LEU A 54 3.90 5.51 -2.79
N PHE A 55 4.13 5.29 -4.08
CA PHE A 55 5.17 6.01 -4.80
C PHE A 55 4.96 5.83 -6.29
N PHE A 56 5.58 6.71 -7.06
CA PHE A 56 5.52 6.66 -8.51
C PHE A 56 6.61 5.74 -9.05
N LEU A 57 6.24 4.93 -10.04
CA LEU A 57 7.17 3.99 -10.66
C LEU A 57 7.82 4.58 -11.92
N SER A 58 7.20 5.55 -12.52
CA SER A 58 7.77 6.21 -13.70
C SER A 58 7.21 7.59 -13.89
#